data_6cf54ebca9475a62ce958ec02f1f73ff
#
_entry.id   6cf54ebca9475a62ce958ec02f1f73ff
#
_cell.length_a   1.000
_cell.length_b   1.000
_cell.length_c   1.000
_cell.angle_alpha   90.00
_cell.angle_beta   90.00
_cell.angle_gamma   90.00
#
_symmetry.space_group_name_H-M   'P 1'
#
loop_
_entity.id
_entity.type
_entity.pdbx_description
1 polymer ?
#
loop_
_entity_poly.entity_id
_entity_poly.type
_entity_poly.pdbx_seq_one_letter_code
_entity_poly.pdbx_strand_id
1 'polypeptide(L)'
;MEKFYVYKDSGVKWLGNIPQHWEVRKIKYVFTERSQKGFPKEPILCSTQKYGVIPQHMYENRVVVVNKGLEGLKLVRKGDFVISLRSFQGGIEYAYYQGIISAAYTILKLNDNCYSNYIKYLMKSFDFIQLLQTCVTGIREGQNINYTLLRKSSLPLPPLAEQRAIVSYLDSKVGQIDSYVAKQAQQIELLKELKQAVIANAVTKGMANYNNHHTKLKQSGISWIGEIPEHWEVKKLRHLINIISIKNHPNETLLSVVREQGVIVRDLETDDNHNYIPEDLSGYKLIKEGQFVINKMKAWQGSYAVSSYRGIVSPAYYTCDLRLAYKDFFNIAIRSRAYIPFFTQYSKGIRVGQWDLSPIGLKEIPFFLPPLSEQRAIVSYIEAKTASINKLIDAYEQQVERVKEYKQRLISDAVTGKMNVTDEQTQTN
;
A
#
# COMPACT_ATOMS: atom_id res chain seq x y z
N MET A 1 -22.58 8.65 40.72
CA MET A 1 -23.30 9.70 39.96
C MET A 1 -22.51 9.94 38.68
N GLU A 2 -23.02 9.46 37.57
CA GLU A 2 -22.50 9.78 36.25
C GLU A 2 -22.60 11.29 36.06
N LYS A 3 -21.48 11.98 35.97
CA LYS A 3 -21.43 13.40 35.62
C LYS A 3 -21.62 13.52 34.12
N PHE A 4 -22.84 13.55 33.63
CA PHE A 4 -23.09 13.95 32.25
C PHE A 4 -22.59 15.36 32.02
N TYR A 5 -21.83 15.57 30.93
CA TYR A 5 -21.46 16.92 30.54
C TYR A 5 -22.70 17.75 30.21
N VAL A 6 -22.79 18.93 30.78
CA VAL A 6 -23.71 19.95 30.28
C VAL A 6 -23.01 20.60 29.09
N TYR A 7 -23.69 20.66 27.96
CA TYR A 7 -23.16 21.22 26.72
C TYR A 7 -23.64 22.64 26.49
N LYS A 8 -22.82 23.42 25.79
CA LYS A 8 -23.16 24.73 25.23
C LYS A 8 -22.81 24.79 23.76
N ASP A 9 -23.51 25.61 22.99
CA ASP A 9 -23.08 25.97 21.64
C ASP A 9 -21.73 26.70 21.71
N SER A 10 -20.74 26.20 20.98
CA SER A 10 -19.43 26.82 20.90
C SER A 10 -19.42 28.15 20.12
N GLY A 11 -20.45 28.43 19.34
CA GLY A 11 -20.49 29.53 18.38
C GLY A 11 -19.53 29.30 17.19
N VAL A 12 -18.97 28.09 17.02
CA VAL A 12 -18.01 27.74 15.98
C VAL A 12 -18.54 26.57 15.15
N LYS A 13 -18.84 26.81 13.88
CA LYS A 13 -19.54 25.87 12.99
C LYS A 13 -18.91 24.47 12.97
N TRP A 14 -17.59 24.34 12.94
CA TRP A 14 -16.92 23.05 12.84
C TRP A 14 -16.87 22.27 14.18
N LEU A 15 -17.04 22.96 15.32
CA LEU A 15 -17.07 22.34 16.65
C LEU A 15 -18.48 21.91 17.07
N GLY A 16 -19.51 22.72 16.75
CA GLY A 16 -20.86 22.52 17.27
C GLY A 16 -20.91 22.69 18.79
N ASN A 17 -21.58 21.76 19.48
CA ASN A 17 -21.69 21.78 20.93
C ASN A 17 -20.44 21.23 21.62
N ILE A 18 -20.02 21.89 22.68
CA ILE A 18 -18.87 21.51 23.52
C ILE A 18 -19.29 21.48 25.01
N PRO A 19 -18.56 20.80 25.91
CA PRO A 19 -18.80 20.87 27.34
C PRO A 19 -18.83 22.32 27.85
N GLN A 20 -19.79 22.63 28.72
CA GLN A 20 -20.06 24.00 29.16
C GLN A 20 -18.83 24.69 29.78
N HIS A 21 -17.98 23.93 30.47
CA HIS A 21 -16.79 24.42 31.17
C HIS A 21 -15.55 24.59 30.24
N TRP A 22 -15.65 24.12 28.95
CA TRP A 22 -14.55 24.31 28.02
C TRP A 22 -14.52 25.72 27.47
N GLU A 23 -13.30 26.22 27.27
CA GLU A 23 -13.06 27.48 26.58
C GLU A 23 -12.97 27.30 25.07
N VAL A 24 -13.33 28.33 24.33
CA VAL A 24 -13.12 28.46 22.89
C VAL A 24 -12.16 29.61 22.65
N ARG A 25 -10.99 29.32 22.09
CA ARG A 25 -9.93 30.33 21.93
C ARG A 25 -9.46 30.39 20.48
N LYS A 26 -9.31 31.60 19.93
CA LYS A 26 -8.81 31.80 18.57
C LYS A 26 -7.38 31.28 18.44
N ILE A 27 -7.05 30.66 17.30
CA ILE A 27 -5.73 30.07 16.98
C ILE A 27 -4.60 31.10 17.19
N LYS A 28 -4.81 32.37 16.84
CA LYS A 28 -3.84 33.44 17.05
C LYS A 28 -3.45 33.69 18.52
N TYR A 29 -4.23 33.21 19.47
CA TYR A 29 -3.92 33.31 20.91
C TYR A 29 -3.36 32.02 21.49
N VAL A 30 -3.49 30.90 20.74
CA VAL A 30 -2.93 29.60 21.11
C VAL A 30 -1.53 29.43 20.57
N PHE A 31 -1.27 30.04 19.42
CA PHE A 31 0.03 29.94 18.74
C PHE A 31 0.63 31.31 18.42
N THR A 32 1.96 31.35 18.42
CA THR A 32 2.77 32.44 17.90
C THR A 32 3.59 31.96 16.72
N GLU A 33 3.56 32.68 15.59
CA GLU A 33 4.35 32.32 14.40
C GLU A 33 5.85 32.52 14.67
N ARG A 34 6.65 31.50 14.31
CA ARG A 34 8.12 31.58 14.32
C ARG A 34 8.63 31.75 12.89
N SER A 35 9.42 32.80 12.65
CA SER A 35 10.04 33.06 11.33
C SER A 35 11.53 33.33 11.45
N GLN A 36 12.24 32.59 12.31
CA GLN A 36 13.68 32.71 12.48
C GLN A 36 14.44 32.03 11.37
N LYS A 37 15.47 32.68 10.84
CA LYS A 37 16.35 32.20 9.76
C LYS A 37 17.81 32.36 10.14
N GLY A 38 18.75 31.90 9.30
CA GLY A 38 20.18 32.09 9.55
C GLY A 38 20.82 30.98 10.38
N PHE A 39 20.31 29.76 10.31
CA PHE A 39 20.82 28.59 11.05
C PHE A 39 21.32 27.47 10.10
N PRO A 40 22.28 27.73 9.18
CA PRO A 40 22.66 26.77 8.15
C PRO A 40 23.38 25.52 8.66
N LYS A 41 23.79 25.50 9.95
CA LYS A 41 24.43 24.35 10.61
C LYS A 41 23.43 23.36 11.21
N GLU A 42 22.17 23.74 11.32
CA GLU A 42 21.13 22.87 11.84
C GLU A 42 20.73 21.77 10.83
N PRO A 43 20.30 20.59 11.28
CA PRO A 43 19.86 19.51 10.39
C PRO A 43 18.64 19.93 9.57
N ILE A 44 18.61 19.49 8.30
CA ILE A 44 17.46 19.72 7.43
C ILE A 44 16.34 18.76 7.85
N LEU A 45 15.16 19.34 8.07
CA LEU A 45 13.95 18.61 8.44
C LEU A 45 13.02 18.43 7.23
N CYS A 46 12.19 17.41 7.29
CA CYS A 46 11.04 17.21 6.41
C CYS A 46 9.76 17.05 7.24
N SER A 47 8.65 17.52 6.68
CA SER A 47 7.31 17.37 7.26
C SER A 47 6.62 16.18 6.62
N THR A 48 6.28 15.16 7.41
CA THR A 48 5.67 13.92 6.98
C THR A 48 4.36 13.69 7.72
N GLN A 49 3.34 13.18 7.04
CA GLN A 49 2.04 12.91 7.67
C GLN A 49 2.11 11.78 8.71
N LYS A 50 3.01 10.82 8.51
CA LYS A 50 3.15 9.63 9.36
C LYS A 50 4.03 9.86 10.59
N TYR A 51 5.13 10.59 10.43
CA TYR A 51 6.15 10.71 11.48
C TYR A 51 6.28 12.11 12.05
N GLY A 52 5.44 13.07 11.58
CA GLY A 52 5.58 14.47 11.94
C GLY A 52 6.78 15.14 11.27
N VAL A 53 7.37 16.13 11.94
CA VAL A 53 8.57 16.81 11.45
C VAL A 53 9.81 16.15 12.02
N ILE A 54 10.60 15.53 11.13
CA ILE A 54 11.77 14.72 11.45
C ILE A 54 12.98 15.13 10.58
N PRO A 55 14.22 14.77 10.96
CA PRO A 55 15.39 14.93 10.10
C PRO A 55 15.22 14.18 8.78
N GLN A 56 15.60 14.84 7.67
CA GLN A 56 15.39 14.32 6.32
C GLN A 56 16.07 12.96 6.10
N HIS A 57 17.22 12.71 6.72
CA HIS A 57 17.95 11.44 6.60
C HIS A 57 17.25 10.25 7.29
N MET A 58 16.26 10.51 8.18
CA MET A 58 15.45 9.47 8.83
C MET A 58 14.21 9.08 8.01
N TYR A 59 13.96 9.76 6.90
CA TYR A 59 12.80 9.52 6.06
C TYR A 59 13.16 8.65 4.85
N GLU A 60 12.48 7.53 4.69
CA GLU A 60 12.77 6.50 3.68
C GLU A 60 12.49 6.93 2.24
N ASN A 61 11.54 7.86 2.05
CA ASN A 61 11.16 8.32 0.73
C ASN A 61 12.04 9.49 0.26
N ARG A 62 12.21 9.59 -1.05
CA ARG A 62 12.98 10.67 -1.67
C ARG A 62 12.32 12.02 -1.39
N VAL A 63 13.05 12.92 -0.76
CA VAL A 63 12.66 14.33 -0.53
C VAL A 63 13.56 15.21 -1.38
N VAL A 64 13.07 16.38 -1.77
CA VAL A 64 13.88 17.37 -2.49
C VAL A 64 15.07 17.78 -1.62
N VAL A 65 16.27 17.49 -2.09
CA VAL A 65 17.51 17.83 -1.38
C VAL A 65 17.84 19.29 -1.67
N VAL A 66 17.86 20.10 -0.62
CA VAL A 66 18.26 21.52 -0.69
C VAL A 66 19.71 21.62 -0.23
N ASN A 67 20.64 21.83 -1.19
CA ASN A 67 22.09 21.92 -0.91
C ASN A 67 22.62 23.35 -0.92
N LYS A 68 21.80 24.36 -1.26
CA LYS A 68 22.19 25.77 -1.34
C LYS A 68 21.12 26.64 -0.70
N GLY A 69 21.52 27.79 -0.18
CA GLY A 69 20.58 28.77 0.41
C GLY A 69 20.00 28.33 1.76
N LEU A 70 20.75 27.56 2.54
CA LEU A 70 20.31 27.05 3.85
C LEU A 70 19.99 28.18 4.85
N GLU A 71 20.63 29.34 4.70
CA GLU A 71 20.37 30.53 5.50
C GLU A 71 18.95 31.07 5.34
N GLY A 72 18.31 30.78 4.19
CA GLY A 72 16.94 31.16 3.88
C GLY A 72 15.88 30.28 4.53
N LEU A 73 16.25 29.09 5.01
CA LEU A 73 15.35 28.15 5.66
C LEU A 73 14.95 28.63 7.05
N LYS A 74 13.75 28.24 7.50
CA LYS A 74 13.21 28.62 8.80
C LYS A 74 13.62 27.62 9.88
N LEU A 75 13.99 28.14 11.07
CA LEU A 75 14.27 27.33 12.25
C LEU A 75 12.97 26.75 12.82
N VAL A 76 12.98 25.45 13.05
CA VAL A 76 11.97 24.70 13.81
C VAL A 76 12.60 24.24 15.11
N ARG A 77 11.91 24.38 16.22
CA ARG A 77 12.33 23.80 17.51
C ARG A 77 11.45 22.61 17.86
N LYS A 78 11.98 21.70 18.66
CA LYS A 78 11.18 20.62 19.24
C LYS A 78 9.97 21.22 19.97
N GLY A 79 8.77 20.72 19.67
CA GLY A 79 7.51 21.24 20.22
C GLY A 79 6.79 22.24 19.33
N ASP A 80 7.41 22.74 18.28
CA ASP A 80 6.73 23.56 17.27
C ASP A 80 5.76 22.72 16.42
N PHE A 81 4.78 23.39 15.84
CA PHE A 81 3.84 22.82 14.88
C PHE A 81 4.09 23.42 13.49
N VAL A 82 4.08 22.60 12.47
CA VAL A 82 4.46 23.00 11.10
C VAL A 82 3.30 22.81 10.14
N ILE A 83 2.88 23.90 9.50
CA ILE A 83 1.95 23.87 8.37
C ILE A 83 2.78 23.72 7.10
N SER A 84 2.71 22.55 6.47
CA SER A 84 3.32 22.26 5.18
C SER A 84 2.35 22.51 4.04
N LEU A 85 2.82 22.38 2.78
CA LEU A 85 2.00 22.57 1.57
C LEU A 85 0.80 21.62 1.47
N ARG A 86 0.84 20.47 2.18
CA ARG A 86 -0.22 19.46 2.15
C ARG A 86 -0.93 19.26 3.49
N SER A 87 -0.76 20.17 4.44
CA SER A 87 -1.39 20.04 5.77
C SER A 87 -2.93 20.00 5.71
N PHE A 88 -3.54 20.51 4.64
CA PHE A 88 -4.99 20.39 4.43
C PHE A 88 -5.49 18.97 4.18
N GLN A 89 -4.60 18.02 3.89
CA GLN A 89 -4.92 16.60 3.70
C GLN A 89 -4.73 15.76 4.94
N GLY A 90 -3.75 16.08 5.78
CA GLY A 90 -3.34 15.23 6.90
C GLY A 90 -3.12 15.96 8.24
N GLY A 91 -3.54 17.22 8.35
CA GLY A 91 -3.38 18.03 9.55
C GLY A 91 -2.02 18.74 9.66
N ILE A 92 -1.81 19.42 10.78
CA ILE A 92 -0.60 20.17 11.10
C ILE A 92 0.39 19.23 11.80
N GLU A 93 1.67 19.27 11.41
CA GLU A 93 2.68 18.35 11.90
C GLU A 93 3.39 18.87 13.15
N TYR A 94 3.61 17.98 14.12
CA TYR A 94 4.38 18.26 15.33
C TYR A 94 5.86 18.00 15.10
N ALA A 95 6.73 18.90 15.61
CA ALA A 95 8.17 18.78 15.48
C ALA A 95 8.79 18.01 16.66
N TYR A 96 9.34 16.85 16.37
CA TYR A 96 10.05 16.02 17.34
C TYR A 96 11.53 16.40 17.47
N TYR A 97 12.07 17.12 16.49
CA TYR A 97 13.47 17.51 16.39
C TYR A 97 13.60 19.00 16.11
N GLN A 98 14.74 19.58 16.52
CA GLN A 98 15.17 20.90 16.11
C GLN A 98 15.91 20.79 14.77
N GLY A 99 15.76 21.81 13.92
CA GLY A 99 16.44 21.90 12.63
C GLY A 99 15.86 23.00 11.76
N ILE A 100 16.18 22.97 10.49
CA ILE A 100 15.71 23.95 9.50
C ILE A 100 14.81 23.29 8.46
N ILE A 101 13.79 24.05 8.01
CA ILE A 101 12.79 23.55 7.06
C ILE A 101 12.48 24.63 6.01
N SER A 102 11.79 24.25 4.94
CA SER A 102 11.39 25.13 3.84
C SER A 102 10.82 26.48 4.33
N ALA A 103 11.27 27.57 3.73
CA ALA A 103 10.76 28.91 4.00
C ALA A 103 9.27 29.07 3.64
N ALA A 104 8.74 28.21 2.74
CA ALA A 104 7.32 28.20 2.36
C ALA A 104 6.39 27.70 3.47
N TYR A 105 6.92 27.01 4.50
CA TYR A 105 6.12 26.46 5.58
C TYR A 105 5.89 27.51 6.69
N THR A 106 4.74 27.42 7.36
CA THR A 106 4.44 28.23 8.53
C THR A 106 4.74 27.44 9.79
N ILE A 107 5.56 28.01 10.68
CA ILE A 107 5.99 27.38 11.93
C ILE A 107 5.28 28.07 13.08
N LEU A 108 4.64 27.30 13.92
CA LEU A 108 3.82 27.76 15.02
C LEU A 108 4.41 27.28 16.35
N LYS A 109 4.80 28.21 17.19
CA LYS A 109 5.15 27.95 18.59
C LYS A 109 3.87 27.91 19.41
N LEU A 110 3.65 26.84 20.15
CA LEU A 110 2.55 26.75 21.11
C LEU A 110 2.82 27.69 22.28
N ASN A 111 1.81 28.48 22.69
CA ASN A 111 1.90 29.35 23.86
C ASN A 111 1.72 28.53 25.16
N ASP A 112 2.21 29.04 26.24
CA ASP A 112 2.13 28.43 27.56
C ASP A 112 0.71 28.18 28.01
N ASN A 113 0.11 27.46 28.67
CA ASN A 113 -1.28 27.16 29.05
C ASN A 113 -1.99 26.10 28.18
N CYS A 114 -1.29 25.44 27.23
CA CYS A 114 -1.84 24.33 26.47
C CYS A 114 -0.95 23.11 26.58
N TYR A 115 -1.56 21.93 26.70
CA TYR A 115 -0.79 20.67 26.69
C TYR A 115 -0.48 20.27 25.25
N SER A 116 0.78 20.23 24.87
CA SER A 116 1.22 20.03 23.49
C SER A 116 0.70 18.70 22.87
N ASN A 117 0.62 17.62 23.67
CA ASN A 117 0.10 16.35 23.17
C ASN A 117 -1.43 16.39 22.89
N TYR A 118 -2.20 17.17 23.66
CA TYR A 118 -3.61 17.41 23.35
C TYR A 118 -3.75 18.16 22.02
N ILE A 119 -2.98 19.24 21.85
CA ILE A 119 -2.96 20.01 20.61
C ILE A 119 -2.52 19.13 19.43
N LYS A 120 -1.55 18.24 19.62
CA LYS A 120 -1.11 17.29 18.58
C LYS A 120 -2.26 16.41 18.09
N TYR A 121 -3.08 15.86 18.99
CA TYR A 121 -4.27 15.10 18.60
C TYR A 121 -5.33 15.96 17.91
N LEU A 122 -5.58 17.15 18.46
CA LEU A 122 -6.54 18.10 17.89
C LEU A 122 -6.17 18.50 16.46
N MET A 123 -4.89 18.81 16.19
CA MET A 123 -4.38 19.20 14.86
C MET A 123 -4.46 18.06 13.82
N LYS A 124 -4.63 16.81 14.26
CA LYS A 124 -4.77 15.60 13.43
C LYS A 124 -6.20 15.07 13.41
N SER A 125 -7.13 15.66 14.15
CA SER A 125 -8.52 15.22 14.18
C SER A 125 -9.21 15.48 12.84
N PHE A 126 -10.18 14.63 12.51
CA PHE A 126 -10.95 14.73 11.27
C PHE A 126 -11.64 16.10 11.15
N ASP A 127 -12.33 16.54 12.18
CA ASP A 127 -13.06 17.83 12.19
C ASP A 127 -12.11 19.02 11.97
N PHE A 128 -10.90 18.99 12.56
CA PHE A 128 -9.91 20.04 12.34
C PHE A 128 -9.34 20.00 10.90
N ILE A 129 -9.11 18.82 10.32
CA ILE A 129 -8.66 18.69 8.93
C ILE A 129 -9.73 19.27 7.98
N GLN A 130 -11.01 19.04 8.24
CA GLN A 130 -12.10 19.67 7.49
C GLN A 130 -12.04 21.21 7.59
N LEU A 131 -11.76 21.75 8.78
CA LEU A 131 -11.53 23.19 8.94
C LEU A 131 -10.35 23.66 8.07
N LEU A 132 -9.22 22.94 8.07
CA LEU A 132 -8.05 23.29 7.24
C LEU A 132 -8.40 23.38 5.76
N GLN A 133 -9.25 22.50 5.25
CA GLN A 133 -9.70 22.51 3.86
C GLN A 133 -10.48 23.79 3.51
N THR A 134 -11.23 24.35 4.45
CA THR A 134 -11.93 25.65 4.25
C THR A 134 -10.98 26.85 4.19
N CYS A 135 -9.74 26.67 4.67
CA CYS A 135 -8.70 27.72 4.70
C CYS A 135 -7.72 27.59 3.52
N VAL A 136 -7.97 26.69 2.57
CA VAL A 136 -7.12 26.50 1.38
C VAL A 136 -7.34 27.61 0.39
N THR A 137 -6.25 28.15 -0.16
CA THR A 137 -6.24 29.10 -1.26
C THR A 137 -5.35 28.58 -2.38
N GLY A 138 -5.65 28.98 -3.62
CA GLY A 138 -4.94 28.50 -4.82
C GLY A 138 -5.73 27.46 -5.62
N ILE A 139 -5.31 27.22 -6.87
CA ILE A 139 -5.97 26.34 -7.82
C ILE A 139 -4.99 25.21 -8.19
N ARG A 140 -5.45 23.95 -8.21
CA ARG A 140 -4.68 22.76 -8.59
C ARG A 140 -3.44 22.55 -7.71
N GLU A 141 -2.24 22.44 -8.30
CA GLU A 141 -0.98 22.12 -7.61
C GLU A 141 -0.44 23.22 -6.68
N GLY A 142 -1.01 24.45 -6.76
CA GLY A 142 -0.63 25.59 -5.91
C GLY A 142 -1.49 25.75 -4.65
N GLN A 143 -2.21 24.73 -4.22
CA GLN A 143 -3.06 24.79 -3.02
C GLN A 143 -2.24 24.86 -1.72
N ASN A 144 -2.47 25.92 -0.93
CA ASN A 144 -1.82 26.13 0.36
C ASN A 144 -2.83 26.60 1.41
N ILE A 145 -2.55 26.28 2.69
CA ILE A 145 -3.32 26.82 3.79
C ILE A 145 -2.98 28.31 3.96
N ASN A 146 -4.00 29.16 3.87
CA ASN A 146 -3.88 30.57 4.21
C ASN A 146 -3.92 30.74 5.74
N TYR A 147 -2.74 30.91 6.35
CA TYR A 147 -2.64 31.07 7.80
C TYR A 147 -3.36 32.32 8.30
N THR A 148 -3.48 33.37 7.50
CA THR A 148 -4.23 34.59 7.87
C THR A 148 -5.71 34.33 8.06
N LEU A 149 -6.29 33.37 7.30
CA LEU A 149 -7.64 32.89 7.49
C LEU A 149 -7.70 31.93 8.69
N LEU A 150 -6.83 30.92 8.72
CA LEU A 150 -6.82 29.88 9.75
C LEU A 150 -6.67 30.48 11.17
N ARG A 151 -5.79 31.47 11.37
CA ARG A 151 -5.55 32.11 12.68
C ARG A 151 -6.78 32.79 13.28
N LYS A 152 -7.82 33.08 12.48
CA LYS A 152 -9.09 33.64 12.93
C LYS A 152 -10.06 32.59 13.48
N SER A 153 -9.86 31.33 13.10
CA SER A 153 -10.63 30.19 13.60
C SER A 153 -10.33 29.94 15.07
N SER A 154 -11.20 29.18 15.72
CA SER A 154 -11.10 28.90 17.15
C SER A 154 -10.93 27.43 17.42
N LEU A 155 -10.27 27.10 18.55
CA LEU A 155 -10.01 25.75 19.04
C LEU A 155 -10.74 25.53 20.38
N PRO A 156 -11.20 24.32 20.67
CA PRO A 156 -11.70 23.93 21.97
C PRO A 156 -10.52 23.73 22.93
N LEU A 157 -10.59 24.27 24.12
CA LEU A 157 -9.57 24.15 25.16
C LEU A 157 -10.19 23.74 26.49
N PRO A 158 -10.15 22.42 26.81
CA PRO A 158 -10.48 21.96 28.15
C PRO A 158 -9.48 22.47 29.18
N PRO A 159 -9.81 22.41 30.49
CA PRO A 159 -8.83 22.62 31.56
C PRO A 159 -7.61 21.68 31.38
N LEU A 160 -6.41 22.13 31.81
CA LEU A 160 -5.16 21.35 31.61
C LEU A 160 -5.21 19.94 32.16
N ALA A 161 -5.87 19.74 33.29
CA ALA A 161 -6.07 18.40 33.87
C ALA A 161 -6.85 17.47 32.90
N GLU A 162 -7.89 18.00 32.29
CA GLU A 162 -8.73 17.28 31.34
C GLU A 162 -8.00 17.06 29.99
N GLN A 163 -7.21 18.04 29.51
CA GLN A 163 -6.32 17.83 28.35
C GLN A 163 -5.38 16.63 28.58
N ARG A 164 -4.82 16.48 29.77
CA ARG A 164 -3.95 15.35 30.13
C ARG A 164 -4.74 14.04 30.19
N ALA A 165 -5.94 14.04 30.77
CA ALA A 165 -6.80 12.87 30.83
C ALA A 165 -7.20 12.39 29.44
N ILE A 166 -7.59 13.31 28.54
CA ILE A 166 -7.91 13.00 27.13
C ILE A 166 -6.70 12.36 26.44
N VAL A 167 -5.51 12.93 26.62
CA VAL A 167 -4.29 12.37 26.01
C VAL A 167 -3.99 10.99 26.55
N SER A 168 -4.05 10.79 27.87
CA SER A 168 -3.81 9.48 28.50
C SER A 168 -4.78 8.41 27.95
N TYR A 169 -6.05 8.75 27.83
CA TYR A 169 -7.06 7.89 27.24
C TYR A 169 -6.77 7.57 25.77
N LEU A 170 -6.49 8.61 24.97
CA LEU A 170 -6.20 8.44 23.54
C LEU A 170 -4.91 7.65 23.31
N ASP A 171 -3.84 7.91 24.07
CA ASP A 171 -2.57 7.16 23.95
C ASP A 171 -2.81 5.66 24.21
N SER A 172 -3.61 5.32 25.22
CA SER A 172 -3.97 3.94 25.52
C SER A 172 -4.81 3.30 24.41
N LYS A 173 -5.92 3.92 24.02
CA LYS A 173 -6.85 3.37 23.02
C LYS A 173 -6.25 3.33 21.62
N VAL A 174 -5.57 4.40 21.20
CA VAL A 174 -4.88 4.47 19.90
C VAL A 174 -3.78 3.43 19.84
N GLY A 175 -2.99 3.25 20.91
CA GLY A 175 -1.98 2.21 20.99
C GLY A 175 -2.55 0.79 20.84
N GLN A 176 -3.70 0.51 21.48
CA GLN A 176 -4.41 -0.78 21.34
C GLN A 176 -4.88 -0.98 19.89
N ILE A 177 -5.47 0.06 19.28
CA ILE A 177 -5.94 0.03 17.89
C ILE A 177 -4.78 -0.19 16.93
N ASP A 178 -3.68 0.53 17.09
CA ASP A 178 -2.51 0.39 16.21
C ASP A 178 -1.87 -0.99 16.33
N SER A 179 -1.82 -1.54 17.54
CA SER A 179 -1.37 -2.92 17.76
C SER A 179 -2.31 -3.95 17.09
N TYR A 180 -3.62 -3.74 17.17
CA TYR A 180 -4.60 -4.59 16.48
C TYR A 180 -4.42 -4.53 14.96
N VAL A 181 -4.33 -3.34 14.38
CA VAL A 181 -4.13 -3.14 12.94
C VAL A 181 -2.84 -3.81 12.47
N ALA A 182 -1.74 -3.68 13.22
CA ALA A 182 -0.47 -4.33 12.90
C ALA A 182 -0.59 -5.86 12.91
N LYS A 183 -1.29 -6.44 13.90
CA LYS A 183 -1.55 -7.89 13.95
C LYS A 183 -2.40 -8.36 12.77
N GLN A 184 -3.44 -7.62 12.40
CA GLN A 184 -4.27 -7.96 11.23
C GLN A 184 -3.47 -7.89 9.92
N ALA A 185 -2.62 -6.88 9.74
CA ALA A 185 -1.73 -6.79 8.59
C ALA A 185 -0.80 -8.01 8.48
N GLN A 186 -0.25 -8.47 9.61
CA GLN A 186 0.56 -9.68 9.66
C GLN A 186 -0.24 -10.94 9.29
N GLN A 187 -1.50 -11.06 9.76
CA GLN A 187 -2.38 -12.18 9.41
C GLN A 187 -2.69 -12.20 7.90
N ILE A 188 -2.93 -11.03 7.29
CA ILE A 188 -3.15 -10.91 5.85
C ILE A 188 -1.92 -11.42 5.07
N GLU A 189 -0.71 -11.04 5.46
CA GLU A 189 0.51 -11.52 4.80
C GLU A 189 0.70 -13.03 4.96
N LEU A 190 0.44 -13.60 6.13
CA LEU A 190 0.48 -15.05 6.35
C LEU A 190 -0.56 -15.79 5.48
N LEU A 191 -1.76 -15.24 5.31
CA LEU A 191 -2.77 -15.82 4.42
C LEU A 191 -2.35 -15.75 2.95
N LYS A 192 -1.71 -14.67 2.51
CA LYS A 192 -1.15 -14.56 1.15
C LYS A 192 -0.03 -15.59 0.94
N GLU A 193 0.84 -15.79 1.92
CA GLU A 193 1.87 -16.84 1.86
C GLU A 193 1.27 -18.23 1.83
N LEU A 194 0.26 -18.51 2.67
CA LEU A 194 -0.47 -19.78 2.68
C LEU A 194 -1.11 -20.06 1.33
N LYS A 195 -1.75 -19.06 0.72
CA LYS A 195 -2.33 -19.19 -0.62
C LYS A 195 -1.28 -19.63 -1.64
N GLN A 196 -0.11 -18.99 -1.63
CA GLN A 196 0.98 -19.35 -2.53
C GLN A 196 1.54 -20.76 -2.25
N ALA A 197 1.62 -21.16 -0.99
CA ALA A 197 2.07 -22.50 -0.60
C ALA A 197 1.07 -23.59 -1.04
N VAL A 198 -0.24 -23.34 -0.86
CA VAL A 198 -1.31 -24.26 -1.33
C VAL A 198 -1.20 -24.48 -2.84
N ILE A 199 -1.05 -23.41 -3.62
CA ILE A 199 -0.90 -23.51 -5.07
C ILE A 199 0.37 -24.29 -5.42
N ALA A 200 1.53 -23.90 -4.88
CA ALA A 200 2.80 -24.52 -5.19
C ALA A 200 2.81 -26.02 -4.84
N ASN A 201 2.30 -26.39 -3.68
CA ASN A 201 2.20 -27.79 -3.26
C ASN A 201 1.27 -28.59 -4.17
N ALA A 202 0.08 -28.07 -4.48
CA ALA A 202 -0.88 -28.80 -5.32
C ALA A 202 -0.34 -29.05 -6.73
N VAL A 203 0.40 -28.10 -7.33
CA VAL A 203 0.94 -28.25 -8.69
C VAL A 203 2.27 -29.02 -8.78
N THR A 204 2.91 -29.32 -7.63
CA THR A 204 4.18 -30.07 -7.60
C THR A 204 4.07 -31.41 -6.88
N LYS A 205 3.20 -31.50 -5.88
CA LYS A 205 3.05 -32.71 -5.03
C LYS A 205 1.68 -33.36 -5.16
N GLY A 206 0.76 -32.75 -5.93
CA GLY A 206 -0.61 -33.21 -6.01
C GLY A 206 -1.42 -32.94 -4.73
N MET A 207 -2.54 -33.60 -4.61
CA MET A 207 -3.41 -33.53 -3.43
C MET A 207 -3.11 -34.71 -2.50
N ALA A 208 -2.91 -34.43 -1.21
CA ALA A 208 -2.45 -35.40 -0.22
C ALA A 208 -3.30 -36.68 -0.08
N ASN A 209 -4.51 -36.70 -0.56
CA ASN A 209 -5.43 -37.86 -0.47
C ASN A 209 -6.26 -38.02 -1.75
N TYR A 210 -5.66 -37.76 -2.92
CA TYR A 210 -6.33 -38.01 -4.17
C TYR A 210 -6.61 -39.51 -4.33
N ASN A 211 -7.88 -39.87 -4.42
CA ASN A 211 -8.38 -41.26 -4.52
C ASN A 211 -8.10 -42.19 -3.31
N ASN A 212 -7.95 -41.65 -2.09
CA ASN A 212 -7.75 -42.44 -0.86
C ASN A 212 -6.51 -43.38 -0.87
N HIS A 213 -5.55 -43.20 -1.76
CA HIS A 213 -4.32 -43.97 -1.85
C HIS A 213 -3.12 -43.12 -1.41
N HIS A 214 -2.23 -43.68 -0.62
CA HIS A 214 -0.92 -43.11 -0.40
C HIS A 214 -0.18 -42.98 -1.73
N THR A 215 -0.06 -41.76 -2.23
CA THR A 215 0.63 -41.48 -3.48
C THR A 215 2.12 -41.79 -3.30
N LYS A 216 2.63 -42.78 -4.03
CA LYS A 216 4.08 -43.03 -4.08
C LYS A 216 4.77 -41.84 -4.71
N LEU A 217 5.90 -41.45 -4.13
CA LEU A 217 6.69 -40.31 -4.56
C LEU A 217 7.97 -40.78 -5.25
N LYS A 218 8.47 -39.97 -6.18
CA LYS A 218 9.78 -40.11 -6.80
C LYS A 218 10.54 -38.80 -6.75
N GLN A 219 11.85 -38.85 -6.73
CA GLN A 219 12.69 -37.66 -6.81
C GLN A 219 12.51 -36.95 -8.16
N SER A 220 12.23 -35.65 -8.13
CA SER A 220 12.11 -34.86 -9.35
C SER A 220 13.45 -34.58 -10.03
N GLY A 221 14.57 -34.74 -9.32
CA GLY A 221 15.89 -34.31 -9.75
C GLY A 221 16.15 -32.81 -9.62
N ILE A 222 15.23 -32.07 -8.99
CA ILE A 222 15.29 -30.61 -8.83
C ILE A 222 15.23 -30.28 -7.35
N SER A 223 16.28 -29.66 -6.81
CA SER A 223 16.49 -29.49 -5.37
C SER A 223 15.35 -28.74 -4.67
N TRP A 224 14.81 -27.67 -5.26
CA TRP A 224 13.73 -26.87 -4.66
C TRP A 224 12.33 -27.43 -4.85
N ILE A 225 12.16 -28.43 -5.72
CA ILE A 225 10.90 -29.17 -5.91
C ILE A 225 10.87 -30.38 -4.98
N GLY A 226 11.99 -31.10 -4.90
CA GLY A 226 12.12 -32.34 -4.13
C GLY A 226 11.35 -33.48 -4.78
N GLU A 227 10.44 -34.11 -4.04
CA GLU A 227 9.66 -35.25 -4.50
C GLU A 227 8.36 -34.83 -5.21
N ILE A 228 7.98 -35.62 -6.20
CA ILE A 228 6.73 -35.50 -6.98
C ILE A 228 6.01 -36.87 -7.02
N PRO A 229 4.71 -36.93 -7.31
CA PRO A 229 4.00 -38.19 -7.50
C PRO A 229 4.66 -39.08 -8.57
N GLU A 230 4.86 -40.36 -8.27
CA GLU A 230 5.56 -41.28 -9.13
C GLU A 230 4.92 -41.40 -10.52
N HIS A 231 3.60 -41.37 -10.57
CA HIS A 231 2.81 -41.50 -11.79
C HIS A 231 2.76 -40.25 -12.68
N TRP A 232 3.31 -39.10 -12.19
CA TRP A 232 3.34 -37.89 -12.99
C TRP A 232 4.44 -37.95 -14.06
N GLU A 233 4.11 -37.45 -15.25
CA GLU A 233 5.08 -37.27 -16.32
C GLU A 233 5.86 -35.97 -16.09
N VAL A 234 7.14 -35.96 -16.43
CA VAL A 234 7.97 -34.74 -16.47
C VAL A 234 8.30 -34.46 -17.93
N LYS A 235 7.73 -33.41 -18.48
CA LYS A 235 7.96 -32.97 -19.87
C LYS A 235 8.69 -31.66 -19.91
N LYS A 236 9.63 -31.47 -20.82
CA LYS A 236 10.23 -30.15 -21.07
C LYS A 236 9.25 -29.27 -21.84
N LEU A 237 9.26 -27.95 -21.60
CA LEU A 237 8.34 -27.02 -22.28
C LEU A 237 8.45 -27.08 -23.80
N ARG A 238 9.59 -27.49 -24.39
CA ARG A 238 9.74 -27.72 -25.84
C ARG A 238 8.68 -28.65 -26.43
N HIS A 239 8.16 -29.60 -25.64
CA HIS A 239 7.13 -30.52 -26.07
C HIS A 239 5.72 -30.00 -25.92
N LEU A 240 5.54 -28.94 -25.10
CA LEU A 240 4.25 -28.40 -24.72
C LEU A 240 3.95 -27.04 -25.38
N ILE A 241 4.99 -26.29 -25.79
CA ILE A 241 4.82 -24.98 -26.41
C ILE A 241 5.46 -24.92 -27.79
N ASN A 242 4.89 -24.07 -28.65
CA ASN A 242 5.49 -23.69 -29.92
C ASN A 242 5.57 -22.16 -29.98
N ILE A 243 6.78 -21.60 -30.06
CA ILE A 243 6.97 -20.13 -30.15
C ILE A 243 6.54 -19.67 -31.53
N ILE A 244 5.64 -18.70 -31.57
CA ILE A 244 5.08 -18.11 -32.79
C ILE A 244 5.34 -16.60 -32.79
N SER A 245 5.22 -15.95 -33.95
CA SER A 245 5.34 -14.49 -34.10
C SER A 245 4.46 -14.03 -35.25
N ILE A 246 3.22 -13.70 -34.97
CA ILE A 246 2.27 -13.16 -35.95
C ILE A 246 2.25 -11.64 -35.74
N LYS A 247 2.45 -10.88 -36.81
CA LYS A 247 2.53 -9.39 -36.77
C LYS A 247 1.53 -8.79 -37.75
N ASN A 248 1.59 -7.48 -37.91
CA ASN A 248 0.74 -6.69 -38.82
C ASN A 248 -0.75 -6.69 -38.45
N HIS A 249 -1.05 -6.54 -37.15
CA HIS A 249 -2.39 -6.40 -36.61
C HIS A 249 -2.51 -5.12 -35.74
N PRO A 250 -2.18 -3.91 -36.24
CA PRO A 250 -2.06 -2.71 -35.41
C PRO A 250 -3.37 -2.25 -34.74
N ASN A 251 -4.52 -2.69 -35.28
CA ASN A 251 -5.84 -2.28 -34.81
C ASN A 251 -6.41 -3.19 -33.70
N GLU A 252 -5.67 -4.23 -33.30
CA GLU A 252 -6.10 -5.12 -32.23
C GLU A 252 -5.83 -4.49 -30.85
N THR A 253 -6.57 -4.94 -29.85
CA THR A 253 -6.47 -4.46 -28.46
C THR A 253 -5.05 -4.61 -27.92
N LEU A 254 -4.49 -3.56 -27.37
CA LEU A 254 -3.17 -3.60 -26.74
C LEU A 254 -3.24 -4.30 -25.38
N LEU A 255 -2.40 -5.30 -25.21
CA LEU A 255 -2.35 -6.13 -24.02
C LEU A 255 -0.99 -6.01 -23.33
N SER A 256 -1.00 -6.27 -22.03
CA SER A 256 0.20 -6.34 -21.20
C SER A 256 0.21 -7.61 -20.35
N VAL A 257 1.40 -8.04 -19.93
CA VAL A 257 1.55 -9.18 -19.02
C VAL A 257 2.06 -8.70 -17.69
N VAL A 258 1.22 -8.81 -16.67
CA VAL A 258 1.50 -8.36 -15.30
C VAL A 258 1.64 -9.59 -14.40
N ARG A 259 2.60 -9.54 -13.47
CA ARG A 259 2.92 -10.66 -12.58
C ARG A 259 1.69 -11.19 -11.86
N GLU A 260 0.93 -10.32 -11.21
CA GLU A 260 -0.18 -10.73 -10.34
C GLU A 260 -1.45 -11.09 -11.14
N GLN A 261 -1.77 -10.31 -12.18
CA GLN A 261 -3.03 -10.43 -12.92
C GLN A 261 -2.91 -11.30 -14.18
N GLY A 262 -1.69 -11.57 -14.68
CA GLY A 262 -1.48 -12.26 -15.94
C GLY A 262 -1.61 -11.34 -17.15
N VAL A 263 -2.33 -11.78 -18.18
CA VAL A 263 -2.59 -10.97 -19.37
C VAL A 263 -3.77 -10.05 -19.09
N ILE A 264 -3.57 -8.74 -19.29
CA ILE A 264 -4.59 -7.69 -19.09
C ILE A 264 -4.69 -6.81 -20.33
N VAL A 265 -5.86 -6.19 -20.52
CA VAL A 265 -6.02 -5.07 -21.45
C VAL A 265 -5.29 -3.87 -20.86
N ARG A 266 -4.46 -3.22 -21.66
CA ARG A 266 -3.72 -2.05 -21.23
C ARG A 266 -4.61 -0.81 -21.27
N ASP A 267 -4.82 -0.21 -20.12
CA ASP A 267 -5.48 1.09 -20.01
C ASP A 267 -4.45 2.19 -20.24
N LEU A 268 -4.64 2.99 -21.29
CA LEU A 268 -3.71 4.05 -21.69
C LEU A 268 -3.88 5.33 -20.87
N GLU A 269 -5.00 5.48 -20.16
CA GLU A 269 -5.31 6.70 -19.39
C GLU A 269 -4.80 6.62 -17.95
N THR A 270 -4.80 5.41 -17.37
CA THR A 270 -4.46 5.20 -15.94
C THR A 270 -3.16 4.44 -15.72
N ASP A 271 -2.48 3.99 -16.79
CA ASP A 271 -1.28 3.17 -16.69
C ASP A 271 -0.06 4.03 -16.30
N ASP A 272 0.36 3.93 -15.03
CA ASP A 272 1.64 4.47 -14.52
C ASP A 272 2.89 3.88 -15.21
N ASN A 273 2.68 3.01 -16.18
CA ASN A 273 3.74 2.38 -16.95
C ASN A 273 4.28 3.34 -18.02
N HIS A 274 5.30 4.12 -17.66
CA HIS A 274 5.98 5.10 -18.50
C HIS A 274 6.68 4.52 -19.75
N ASN A 275 6.38 3.28 -20.17
CA ASN A 275 6.90 2.73 -21.40
C ASN A 275 6.24 3.41 -22.61
N TYR A 276 7.04 4.09 -23.40
CA TYR A 276 6.63 4.68 -24.67
C TYR A 276 5.94 3.64 -25.55
N ILE A 277 4.77 3.99 -26.03
CA ILE A 277 4.01 3.22 -27.02
C ILE A 277 4.22 3.94 -28.36
N PRO A 278 4.84 3.26 -29.35
CA PRO A 278 5.02 3.86 -30.67
C PRO A 278 3.65 4.03 -31.37
N GLU A 279 3.55 5.00 -32.25
CA GLU A 279 2.35 5.23 -33.09
C GLU A 279 2.09 4.04 -34.03
N ASP A 280 3.15 3.43 -34.56
CA ASP A 280 3.05 2.24 -35.41
C ASP A 280 3.18 0.96 -34.55
N LEU A 281 2.09 0.22 -34.48
CA LEU A 281 1.99 -1.07 -33.79
C LEU A 281 2.13 -2.27 -34.70
N SER A 282 2.47 -2.10 -35.97
CA SER A 282 2.61 -3.20 -36.95
C SER A 282 3.63 -4.25 -36.52
N GLY A 283 4.67 -3.83 -35.79
CA GLY A 283 5.68 -4.71 -35.20
C GLY A 283 5.22 -5.53 -34.00
N TYR A 284 4.08 -5.20 -33.41
CA TYR A 284 3.53 -5.91 -32.24
C TYR A 284 3.06 -7.32 -32.63
N LYS A 285 3.08 -8.24 -31.69
CA LYS A 285 2.74 -9.63 -31.90
C LYS A 285 1.29 -9.92 -31.51
N LEU A 286 0.55 -10.51 -32.43
CA LEU A 286 -0.81 -10.98 -32.18
C LEU A 286 -0.77 -12.17 -31.23
N ILE A 287 -1.65 -12.16 -30.24
CA ILE A 287 -1.98 -13.30 -29.39
C ILE A 287 -3.48 -13.59 -29.48
N LYS A 288 -3.81 -14.86 -29.27
CA LYS A 288 -5.18 -15.37 -29.21
C LYS A 288 -5.47 -15.93 -27.84
N GLU A 289 -6.73 -16.04 -27.50
CA GLU A 289 -7.17 -16.73 -26.29
C GLU A 289 -6.58 -18.13 -26.21
N GLY A 290 -6.11 -18.52 -25.02
CA GLY A 290 -5.47 -19.81 -24.77
C GLY A 290 -4.03 -19.92 -25.23
N GLN A 291 -3.40 -18.87 -25.74
CA GLN A 291 -1.96 -18.85 -26.02
C GLN A 291 -1.17 -18.42 -24.80
N PHE A 292 0.02 -18.96 -24.63
CA PHE A 292 0.93 -18.61 -23.54
C PHE A 292 1.83 -17.44 -23.94
N VAL A 293 1.85 -16.42 -23.11
CA VAL A 293 2.58 -15.16 -23.35
C VAL A 293 3.57 -14.91 -22.26
N ILE A 294 4.78 -14.47 -22.62
CA ILE A 294 5.88 -14.26 -21.69
C ILE A 294 6.52 -12.91 -21.99
N ASN A 295 6.56 -12.02 -20.98
CA ASN A 295 7.42 -10.85 -21.03
C ASN A 295 8.87 -11.31 -20.77
N LYS A 296 9.66 -11.45 -21.82
CA LYS A 296 10.99 -12.04 -21.70
C LYS A 296 11.93 -11.27 -20.74
N MET A 297 11.74 -9.95 -20.62
CA MET A 297 12.56 -9.09 -19.74
C MET A 297 12.14 -9.15 -18.27
N LYS A 298 10.90 -9.57 -17.98
CA LYS A 298 10.35 -9.71 -16.63
C LYS A 298 9.93 -11.14 -16.30
N ALA A 299 10.35 -12.12 -17.11
CA ALA A 299 10.03 -13.53 -16.89
C ALA A 299 10.59 -14.05 -15.57
N TRP A 300 11.78 -13.62 -15.18
CA TRP A 300 12.39 -13.95 -13.89
C TRP A 300 11.60 -13.47 -12.67
N GLN A 301 10.68 -12.51 -12.88
CA GLN A 301 9.76 -12.02 -11.85
C GLN A 301 8.37 -12.70 -11.91
N GLY A 302 8.09 -13.57 -12.90
CA GLY A 302 6.81 -14.24 -13.05
C GLY A 302 5.84 -13.54 -14.03
N SER A 303 6.32 -12.64 -14.89
CA SER A 303 5.46 -11.94 -15.87
C SER A 303 5.20 -12.81 -17.09
N TYR A 304 4.36 -13.84 -16.94
CA TYR A 304 3.87 -14.72 -17.98
C TYR A 304 2.52 -15.31 -17.59
N ALA A 305 1.67 -15.60 -18.60
CA ALA A 305 0.36 -16.23 -18.38
C ALA A 305 -0.21 -16.80 -19.70
N VAL A 306 -1.21 -17.66 -19.58
CA VAL A 306 -2.12 -18.00 -20.67
C VAL A 306 -3.10 -16.85 -20.84
N SER A 307 -3.28 -16.39 -22.08
CA SER A 307 -4.17 -15.26 -22.38
C SER A 307 -5.64 -15.68 -22.40
N SER A 308 -6.48 -14.90 -21.74
CA SER A 308 -7.94 -14.95 -21.89
C SER A 308 -8.45 -13.94 -22.93
N TYR A 309 -7.54 -13.23 -23.59
CA TYR A 309 -7.87 -12.17 -24.54
C TYR A 309 -7.22 -12.42 -25.89
N ARG A 310 -7.87 -11.92 -26.94
CA ARG A 310 -7.25 -11.69 -28.24
C ARG A 310 -6.75 -10.24 -28.30
N GLY A 311 -5.52 -10.03 -28.81
CA GLY A 311 -4.95 -8.69 -28.93
C GLY A 311 -3.47 -8.74 -29.30
N ILE A 312 -2.78 -7.62 -29.12
CA ILE A 312 -1.36 -7.48 -29.46
C ILE A 312 -0.52 -7.17 -28.24
N VAL A 313 0.69 -7.70 -28.24
CA VAL A 313 1.70 -7.48 -27.18
C VAL A 313 3.01 -6.96 -27.77
N SER A 314 3.83 -6.32 -26.94
CA SER A 314 5.13 -5.82 -27.32
C SER A 314 5.99 -6.85 -28.10
N PRO A 315 6.77 -6.42 -29.08
CA PRO A 315 7.74 -7.27 -29.78
C PRO A 315 8.74 -8.00 -28.86
N ALA A 316 8.98 -7.45 -27.68
CA ALA A 316 9.84 -8.03 -26.66
C ALA A 316 9.21 -9.26 -25.94
N TYR A 317 7.98 -9.65 -26.25
CA TYR A 317 7.35 -10.81 -25.63
C TYR A 317 7.49 -12.05 -26.49
N TYR A 318 7.54 -13.22 -25.84
CA TYR A 318 7.32 -14.49 -26.53
C TYR A 318 5.82 -14.80 -26.51
N THR A 319 5.31 -15.21 -27.66
CA THR A 319 3.95 -15.71 -27.87
C THR A 319 4.03 -17.17 -28.26
N CYS A 320 3.28 -18.05 -27.61
CA CYS A 320 3.41 -19.49 -27.78
C CYS A 320 2.04 -20.15 -27.92
N ASP A 321 1.91 -21.04 -28.88
CA ASP A 321 0.82 -22.02 -28.91
C ASP A 321 1.05 -23.07 -27.84
N LEU A 322 -0.01 -23.43 -27.11
CA LEU A 322 0.00 -24.51 -26.12
C LEU A 322 -0.55 -25.82 -26.72
N ARG A 323 0.22 -26.90 -26.61
CA ARG A 323 -0.13 -28.25 -27.02
C ARG A 323 -0.60 -29.07 -25.81
N LEU A 324 -1.55 -28.53 -25.06
CA LEU A 324 -2.13 -29.16 -23.87
C LEU A 324 -3.66 -29.12 -23.94
N ALA A 325 -4.28 -30.22 -23.51
CA ALA A 325 -5.73 -30.33 -23.48
C ALA A 325 -6.39 -29.44 -22.42
N TYR A 326 -5.71 -29.22 -21.29
CA TYR A 326 -6.24 -28.42 -20.18
C TYR A 326 -5.28 -27.27 -19.82
N LYS A 327 -5.61 -26.10 -20.34
CA LYS A 327 -4.75 -24.91 -20.26
C LYS A 327 -4.80 -24.26 -18.89
N ASP A 328 -5.89 -24.39 -18.13
CA ASP A 328 -6.05 -23.78 -16.80
C ASP A 328 -5.05 -24.38 -15.81
N PHE A 329 -4.87 -25.70 -15.80
CA PHE A 329 -3.84 -26.32 -14.99
C PHE A 329 -2.46 -25.79 -15.35
N PHE A 330 -2.14 -25.71 -16.66
CA PHE A 330 -0.86 -25.17 -17.10
C PHE A 330 -0.66 -23.74 -16.60
N ASN A 331 -1.68 -22.88 -16.74
CA ASN A 331 -1.60 -21.48 -16.33
C ASN A 331 -1.37 -21.34 -14.82
N ILE A 332 -2.09 -22.10 -14.00
CA ILE A 332 -1.94 -22.09 -12.54
C ILE A 332 -0.56 -22.64 -12.14
N ALA A 333 -0.15 -23.76 -12.74
CA ALA A 333 1.12 -24.40 -12.42
C ALA A 333 2.30 -23.51 -12.78
N ILE A 334 2.40 -23.06 -14.04
CA ILE A 334 3.54 -22.27 -14.52
C ILE A 334 3.67 -20.94 -13.77
N ARG A 335 2.57 -20.33 -13.34
CA ARG A 335 2.56 -19.08 -12.58
C ARG A 335 2.79 -19.26 -11.07
N SER A 336 2.84 -20.50 -10.58
CA SER A 336 3.13 -20.76 -9.18
C SER A 336 4.57 -20.34 -8.82
N ARG A 337 4.79 -20.01 -7.53
CA ARG A 337 6.14 -19.69 -7.05
C ARG A 337 7.16 -20.79 -7.27
N ALA A 338 6.73 -22.03 -7.42
CA ALA A 338 7.60 -23.17 -7.67
C ALA A 338 8.33 -23.08 -9.03
N TYR A 339 7.74 -22.36 -10.01
CA TYR A 339 8.31 -22.20 -11.34
C TYR A 339 9.20 -20.98 -11.52
N ILE A 340 9.09 -19.95 -10.66
CA ILE A 340 9.91 -18.74 -10.75
C ILE A 340 11.42 -19.03 -10.82
N PRO A 341 11.99 -19.95 -10.01
CA PRO A 341 13.42 -20.25 -10.07
C PRO A 341 13.88 -20.76 -11.44
N PHE A 342 13.06 -21.51 -12.16
CA PHE A 342 13.39 -21.97 -13.53
C PHE A 342 13.54 -20.81 -14.51
N PHE A 343 12.60 -19.85 -14.47
CA PHE A 343 12.68 -18.67 -15.32
C PHE A 343 13.87 -17.78 -14.91
N THR A 344 14.16 -17.66 -13.64
CA THR A 344 15.34 -16.94 -13.14
C THR A 344 16.64 -17.58 -13.63
N GLN A 345 16.76 -18.91 -13.58
CA GLN A 345 17.92 -19.65 -14.01
C GLN A 345 18.27 -19.42 -15.50
N TYR A 346 17.24 -19.28 -16.34
CA TYR A 346 17.41 -19.09 -17.78
C TYR A 346 17.28 -17.62 -18.23
N SER A 347 17.15 -16.70 -17.31
CA SER A 347 17.20 -15.25 -17.56
C SER A 347 18.58 -14.71 -17.20
N LYS A 348 19.21 -14.00 -18.13
CA LYS A 348 20.56 -13.44 -17.96
C LYS A 348 20.60 -11.98 -18.42
N GLY A 349 21.44 -11.17 -17.80
CA GLY A 349 21.68 -9.78 -18.16
C GLY A 349 22.82 -9.16 -17.35
N ILE A 350 23.38 -8.08 -17.85
CA ILE A 350 24.55 -7.40 -17.25
C ILE A 350 24.13 -6.58 -16.02
N ARG A 351 22.90 -6.07 -15.98
CA ARG A 351 22.38 -5.25 -14.88
C ARG A 351 21.15 -5.91 -14.26
N VAL A 352 21.03 -5.79 -12.95
CA VAL A 352 19.81 -6.20 -12.24
C VAL A 352 18.61 -5.45 -12.83
N GLY A 353 17.58 -6.19 -13.22
CA GLY A 353 16.37 -5.63 -13.85
C GLY A 353 16.41 -5.57 -15.40
N GLN A 354 17.54 -5.85 -16.04
CA GLN A 354 17.69 -5.95 -17.52
C GLN A 354 17.99 -7.38 -17.97
N TRP A 355 17.43 -8.37 -17.28
CA TRP A 355 17.60 -9.77 -17.63
C TRP A 355 16.65 -10.14 -18.75
N ASP A 356 17.13 -10.97 -19.67
CA ASP A 356 16.37 -11.48 -20.81
C ASP A 356 16.30 -12.99 -20.77
N LEU A 357 15.09 -13.54 -20.92
CA LEU A 357 14.85 -14.98 -20.93
C LEU A 357 15.37 -15.58 -22.23
N SER A 358 16.28 -16.56 -22.13
CA SER A 358 16.76 -17.32 -23.28
C SER A 358 15.65 -18.19 -23.89
N PRO A 359 15.39 -18.14 -25.21
CA PRO A 359 14.40 -19.02 -25.85
C PRO A 359 14.83 -20.49 -25.81
N ILE A 360 16.13 -20.77 -25.77
CA ILE A 360 16.66 -22.13 -25.60
C ILE A 360 16.40 -22.59 -24.17
N GLY A 361 16.73 -21.75 -23.18
CA GLY A 361 16.47 -22.03 -21.76
C GLY A 361 15.00 -22.22 -21.44
N LEU A 362 14.12 -21.39 -22.00
CA LEU A 362 12.66 -21.56 -21.87
C LEU A 362 12.21 -22.96 -22.27
N LYS A 363 12.74 -23.49 -23.37
CA LYS A 363 12.39 -24.83 -23.89
C LYS A 363 12.89 -25.96 -22.99
N GLU A 364 13.89 -25.74 -22.16
CA GLU A 364 14.45 -26.73 -21.23
C GLU A 364 13.74 -26.79 -19.88
N ILE A 365 12.90 -25.81 -19.53
CA ILE A 365 12.14 -25.81 -18.28
C ILE A 365 11.30 -27.09 -18.19
N PRO A 366 11.44 -27.87 -17.10
CA PRO A 366 10.61 -29.06 -16.87
C PRO A 366 9.21 -28.63 -16.44
N PHE A 367 8.21 -29.38 -16.87
CA PHE A 367 6.83 -29.23 -16.49
C PHE A 367 6.28 -30.55 -15.95
N PHE A 368 5.70 -30.51 -14.74
CA PHE A 368 5.11 -31.66 -14.06
C PHE A 368 3.68 -31.83 -14.51
N LEU A 369 3.40 -32.96 -15.15
CA LEU A 369 2.15 -33.21 -15.85
C LEU A 369 1.39 -34.38 -15.22
N PRO A 370 0.37 -34.13 -14.38
CA PRO A 370 -0.56 -35.17 -13.91
C PRO A 370 -1.45 -35.71 -15.03
N PRO A 371 -2.11 -36.84 -14.81
CA PRO A 371 -3.24 -37.27 -15.65
C PRO A 371 -4.34 -36.22 -15.74
N LEU A 372 -5.07 -36.15 -16.87
CA LEU A 372 -6.06 -35.10 -17.12
C LEU A 372 -7.15 -34.98 -16.03
N SER A 373 -7.61 -36.12 -15.51
CA SER A 373 -8.58 -36.14 -14.40
C SER A 373 -8.02 -35.46 -13.13
N GLU A 374 -6.75 -35.75 -12.83
CA GLU A 374 -6.07 -35.16 -11.67
C GLU A 374 -5.76 -33.67 -11.88
N GLN A 375 -5.40 -33.22 -13.09
CA GLN A 375 -5.27 -31.81 -13.42
C GLN A 375 -6.54 -31.02 -13.09
N ARG A 376 -7.72 -31.53 -13.48
CA ARG A 376 -9.02 -30.92 -13.19
C ARG A 376 -9.30 -30.90 -11.69
N ALA A 377 -9.03 -31.97 -10.98
CA ALA A 377 -9.23 -32.03 -9.54
C ALA A 377 -8.30 -31.06 -8.79
N ILE A 378 -7.03 -30.94 -9.21
CA ILE A 378 -6.09 -29.97 -8.64
C ILE A 378 -6.57 -28.53 -8.84
N VAL A 379 -7.05 -28.19 -10.05
CA VAL A 379 -7.57 -26.84 -10.32
C VAL A 379 -8.77 -26.55 -9.42
N SER A 380 -9.76 -27.44 -9.38
CA SER A 380 -10.94 -27.26 -8.50
C SER A 380 -10.55 -27.15 -7.02
N TYR A 381 -9.58 -27.93 -6.55
CA TYR A 381 -9.06 -27.83 -5.18
C TYR A 381 -8.42 -26.47 -4.91
N ILE A 382 -7.55 -26.01 -5.82
CA ILE A 382 -6.89 -24.70 -5.68
C ILE A 382 -7.92 -23.58 -5.69
N GLU A 383 -8.90 -23.61 -6.60
CA GLU A 383 -9.96 -22.61 -6.68
C GLU A 383 -10.77 -22.54 -5.39
N ALA A 384 -11.22 -23.68 -4.86
CA ALA A 384 -11.98 -23.74 -3.61
C ALA A 384 -11.17 -23.21 -2.41
N LYS A 385 -9.90 -23.65 -2.28
CA LYS A 385 -9.02 -23.21 -1.17
C LYS A 385 -8.66 -21.75 -1.27
N THR A 386 -8.29 -21.27 -2.46
CA THR A 386 -7.91 -19.86 -2.66
C THR A 386 -9.10 -18.92 -2.52
N ALA A 387 -10.32 -19.34 -2.93
CA ALA A 387 -11.55 -18.58 -2.69
C ALA A 387 -11.83 -18.41 -1.20
N SER A 388 -11.65 -19.46 -0.39
CA SER A 388 -11.81 -19.40 1.07
C SER A 388 -10.77 -18.46 1.71
N ILE A 389 -9.51 -18.54 1.28
CA ILE A 389 -8.43 -17.67 1.78
C ILE A 389 -8.71 -16.21 1.39
N ASN A 390 -9.12 -15.95 0.14
CA ASN A 390 -9.43 -14.60 -0.31
C ASN A 390 -10.57 -13.98 0.51
N LYS A 391 -11.64 -14.72 0.81
CA LYS A 391 -12.73 -14.25 1.70
C LYS A 391 -12.23 -13.83 3.08
N LEU A 392 -11.25 -14.55 3.64
CA LEU A 392 -10.64 -14.17 4.92
C LEU A 392 -9.78 -12.91 4.79
N ILE A 393 -8.99 -12.78 3.73
CA ILE A 393 -8.20 -11.58 3.45
C ILE A 393 -9.12 -10.36 3.33
N ASP A 394 -10.16 -10.45 2.50
CA ASP A 394 -11.13 -9.37 2.29
C ASP A 394 -11.82 -8.97 3.61
N ALA A 395 -12.19 -9.95 4.44
CA ALA A 395 -12.80 -9.70 5.75
C ALA A 395 -11.84 -8.95 6.69
N TYR A 396 -10.56 -9.34 6.74
CA TYR A 396 -9.55 -8.66 7.56
C TYR A 396 -9.24 -7.26 7.04
N GLU A 397 -9.13 -7.06 5.73
CA GLU A 397 -8.93 -5.74 5.13
C GLU A 397 -10.11 -4.80 5.45
N GLN A 398 -11.35 -5.27 5.35
CA GLN A 398 -12.53 -4.49 5.75
C GLN A 398 -12.54 -4.17 7.25
N GLN A 399 -12.13 -5.11 8.11
CA GLN A 399 -12.02 -4.85 9.55
C GLN A 399 -10.97 -3.77 9.84
N VAL A 400 -9.82 -3.83 9.18
CA VAL A 400 -8.75 -2.83 9.33
C VAL A 400 -9.26 -1.44 8.95
N GLU A 401 -9.97 -1.30 7.83
CA GLU A 401 -10.51 0.00 7.43
C GLU A 401 -11.55 0.54 8.43
N ARG A 402 -12.50 -0.28 8.88
CA ARG A 402 -13.47 0.12 9.90
C ARG A 402 -12.80 0.55 11.21
N VAL A 403 -11.77 -0.14 11.62
CA VAL A 403 -11.02 0.19 12.85
C VAL A 403 -10.23 1.48 12.69
N LYS A 404 -9.68 1.77 11.49
CA LYS A 404 -9.04 3.06 11.19
C LYS A 404 -10.06 4.21 11.22
N GLU A 405 -11.24 4.03 10.64
CA GLU A 405 -12.35 5.00 10.70
C GLU A 405 -12.77 5.25 12.15
N TYR A 406 -12.94 4.17 12.93
CA TYR A 406 -13.24 4.28 14.37
C TYR A 406 -12.17 5.07 15.12
N LYS A 407 -10.87 4.81 14.85
CA LYS A 407 -9.75 5.55 15.43
C LYS A 407 -9.86 7.05 15.16
N GLN A 408 -10.14 7.43 13.91
CA GLN A 408 -10.27 8.85 13.53
C GLN A 408 -11.45 9.51 14.25
N ARG A 409 -12.58 8.83 14.33
CA ARG A 409 -13.76 9.32 15.05
C ARG A 409 -13.48 9.43 16.54
N LEU A 410 -12.89 8.42 17.16
CA LEU A 410 -12.54 8.42 18.58
C LEU A 410 -11.65 9.63 18.95
N ILE A 411 -10.62 9.88 18.13
CA ILE A 411 -9.75 11.05 18.32
C ILE A 411 -10.57 12.34 18.21
N SER A 412 -11.37 12.48 17.16
CA SER A 412 -12.16 13.68 16.93
C SER A 412 -13.16 13.94 18.05
N ASP A 413 -13.92 12.94 18.45
CA ASP A 413 -14.93 13.05 19.50
C ASP A 413 -14.30 13.40 20.87
N ALA A 414 -13.17 12.79 21.20
CA ALA A 414 -12.46 13.09 22.46
C ALA A 414 -11.90 14.52 22.50
N VAL A 415 -11.25 15.00 21.40
CA VAL A 415 -10.62 16.33 21.40
C VAL A 415 -11.61 17.46 21.13
N THR A 416 -12.82 17.18 20.68
CA THR A 416 -13.88 18.17 20.51
C THR A 416 -14.93 18.14 21.63
N GLY A 417 -14.76 17.26 22.62
CA GLY A 417 -15.64 17.15 23.78
C GLY A 417 -16.99 16.47 23.52
N LYS A 418 -17.13 15.79 22.39
CA LYS A 418 -18.32 14.99 22.06
C LYS A 418 -18.40 13.69 22.87
N MET A 419 -17.31 13.34 23.56
CA MET A 419 -17.15 12.16 24.39
C MET A 419 -16.60 12.54 25.76
N ASN A 420 -17.14 11.96 26.82
CA ASN A 420 -16.62 12.12 28.18
C ASN A 420 -15.59 11.05 28.50
N VAL A 421 -14.31 11.39 28.52
CA VAL A 421 -13.23 10.43 28.78
C VAL A 421 -13.02 10.11 30.27
N THR A 422 -13.58 10.89 31.19
CA THR A 422 -13.41 10.66 32.64
C THR A 422 -14.28 9.49 33.14
N ASP A 423 -15.40 9.19 32.48
CA ASP A 423 -16.32 8.12 32.86
C ASP A 423 -15.86 6.75 32.34
N GLU A 424 -15.15 6.70 31.19
CA GLU A 424 -14.65 5.43 30.65
C GLU A 424 -13.44 4.86 31.42
N GLN A 425 -12.67 5.69 32.09
CA GLN A 425 -11.56 5.23 32.96
C GLN A 425 -12.05 4.52 34.22
N THR A 426 -13.29 4.78 34.66
CA THR A 426 -13.91 4.16 35.82
C THR A 426 -14.55 2.81 35.52
N GLN A 427 -14.81 2.48 34.26
CA GLN A 427 -15.41 1.20 33.86
C GLN A 427 -14.38 0.09 33.53
N THR A 428 -13.08 0.42 33.50
CA THR A 428 -12.00 -0.51 33.10
C THR A 428 -11.08 -0.92 34.27
N ASN A 429 -11.42 -0.55 35.51
CA ASN A 429 -10.70 -0.98 36.75
C ASN A 429 -11.50 -2.01 37.52
#